data_412d5b93e08c6c51f867196a599e501c
#
_entry.id   412d5b93e08c6c51f867196a599e501c
#
_cell.length_a   1.000
_cell.length_b   1.000
_cell.length_c   1.000
_cell.angle_alpha   90.00
_cell.angle_beta   90.00
_cell.angle_gamma   90.00
#
_symmetry.space_group_name_H-M   'P 1'
#
loop_
_entity.id
_entity.type
_entity.pdbx_description
1 polymer ?
#
loop_
_entity_poly.entity_id
_entity_poly.type
_entity_poly.pdbx_seq_one_letter_code
_entity_poly.pdbx_strand_id
1 'polypeptide(L)'
;MSISLTLEEVKERARRAPMVPIFRDMLADALTPVTAFAALGLQGPAFLLESVEGGERLGRYSFVAADPMAVITLADDRATLEDTNGRRVLPGADPWQAIGTYLEAFRAEPAEGLPAGFCGGAVGYFGYEAARYLERLPVPDADPLQVPDAMFVVTDTLACFDHVLHRLKLVSHVRTQDGPIAQRYDEAVARIDELARRLTQAVQLRPMEPADRPSAVEPQSQFSQPEYFDAVERAKSHILAGDIYQVQLARRFTMPIAADPFDVYRLLRALNPSPYMYFLRLPGAATILGTSPEILITVQGRDLRYRPIAGTRRRGRDEAADRRMEEELRSSEKERAEHVMLVDLGRNDLGRVCETGSVRVTELMTVERYSHVMHLVSNITGRLRAGCSPMDALRACFPAGTVTGAPKIRAMEIIAELERERRGVYAGAIGYLSFTGDLDTCIAIRTMVVKDGLATVQAAAGIVADSVPSEEFLETRNKASALLQALAGAE
;
A
#
# COMPACT_ATOMS: atom_id res chain seq x y z
N MET A 1 -34.18 -3.82 -5.99
CA MET A 1 -33.01 -3.31 -6.76
C MET A 1 -32.49 -4.45 -7.61
N SER A 2 -32.31 -4.26 -8.92
CA SER A 2 -31.89 -5.31 -9.86
C SER A 2 -30.37 -5.61 -9.75
N ILE A 3 -30.01 -6.85 -10.02
CA ILE A 3 -28.63 -7.27 -10.27
C ILE A 3 -28.24 -6.86 -11.69
N SER A 4 -26.97 -6.51 -11.88
CA SER A 4 -26.44 -5.97 -13.16
C SER A 4 -26.52 -6.93 -14.35
N LEU A 5 -26.45 -8.23 -14.11
CA LEU A 5 -26.50 -9.28 -15.14
C LEU A 5 -27.50 -10.36 -14.76
N THR A 6 -28.23 -10.84 -15.75
CA THR A 6 -29.07 -12.03 -15.65
C THR A 6 -28.24 -13.31 -15.66
N LEU A 7 -28.83 -14.44 -15.25
CA LEU A 7 -28.16 -15.75 -15.32
C LEU A 7 -27.70 -16.10 -16.75
N GLU A 8 -28.51 -15.78 -17.76
CA GLU A 8 -28.17 -16.10 -19.15
C GLU A 8 -26.97 -15.28 -19.65
N GLU A 9 -26.89 -13.99 -19.30
CA GLU A 9 -25.72 -13.15 -19.58
C GLU A 9 -24.47 -13.64 -18.88
N VAL A 10 -24.59 -14.12 -17.63
CA VAL A 10 -23.49 -14.74 -16.90
C VAL A 10 -23.03 -16.03 -17.59
N LYS A 11 -23.94 -16.89 -18.05
CA LYS A 11 -23.59 -18.10 -18.80
C LYS A 11 -22.82 -17.80 -20.09
N GLU A 12 -23.16 -16.71 -20.76
CA GLU A 12 -22.42 -16.28 -21.96
C GLU A 12 -21.03 -15.82 -21.62
N ARG A 13 -20.86 -14.97 -20.61
CA ARG A 13 -19.53 -14.46 -20.16
C ARG A 13 -18.66 -15.56 -19.56
N ALA A 14 -19.25 -16.55 -18.92
CA ALA A 14 -18.56 -17.72 -18.37
C ALA A 14 -17.74 -18.54 -19.39
N ARG A 15 -18.06 -18.39 -20.67
CA ARG A 15 -17.28 -19.00 -21.76
C ARG A 15 -15.91 -18.35 -21.95
N ARG A 16 -15.70 -17.14 -21.42
CA ARG A 16 -14.50 -16.32 -21.64
C ARG A 16 -13.66 -16.15 -20.40
N ALA A 17 -14.29 -16.20 -19.21
CA ALA A 17 -13.60 -15.95 -17.95
C ALA A 17 -14.09 -16.87 -16.83
N PRO A 18 -13.19 -17.36 -15.95
CA PRO A 18 -13.55 -18.19 -14.79
C PRO A 18 -14.33 -17.42 -13.72
N MET A 19 -14.26 -16.08 -13.71
CA MET A 19 -14.97 -15.23 -12.78
C MET A 19 -15.80 -14.20 -13.56
N VAL A 20 -17.09 -14.08 -13.22
CA VAL A 20 -17.99 -13.08 -13.80
C VAL A 20 -18.50 -12.17 -12.69
N PRO A 21 -18.12 -10.89 -12.66
CA PRO A 21 -18.62 -9.96 -11.65
C PRO A 21 -20.08 -9.60 -11.94
N ILE A 22 -20.89 -9.66 -10.88
CA ILE A 22 -22.24 -9.10 -10.85
C ILE A 22 -22.31 -8.07 -9.73
N PHE A 23 -23.17 -7.08 -9.85
CA PHE A 23 -23.26 -6.05 -8.82
C PHE A 23 -24.68 -5.50 -8.70
N ARG A 24 -24.91 -4.82 -7.58
CA ARG A 24 -26.10 -4.02 -7.32
C ARG A 24 -25.68 -2.58 -7.03
N ASP A 25 -26.34 -1.62 -7.67
CA ASP A 25 -26.17 -0.19 -7.39
C ASP A 25 -27.09 0.24 -6.25
N MET A 26 -26.53 1.03 -5.32
CA MET A 26 -27.26 1.69 -4.25
C MET A 26 -26.81 3.16 -4.16
N LEU A 27 -27.65 4.02 -3.59
CA LEU A 27 -27.25 5.37 -3.21
C LEU A 27 -26.40 5.30 -1.94
N ALA A 28 -25.34 6.10 -1.88
CA ALA A 28 -24.42 6.15 -0.74
C ALA A 28 -24.70 7.34 0.20
N ASP A 29 -25.97 7.83 0.26
CA ASP A 29 -26.33 9.07 0.95
C ASP A 29 -26.07 9.04 2.47
N ALA A 30 -26.27 7.88 3.09
CA ALA A 30 -26.15 7.71 4.54
C ALA A 30 -24.94 6.86 4.97
N LEU A 31 -24.11 6.45 4.02
CA LEU A 31 -22.98 5.56 4.27
C LEU A 31 -21.66 6.23 3.87
N THR A 32 -20.67 6.07 4.73
CA THR A 32 -19.26 6.39 4.41
C THR A 32 -18.45 5.10 4.39
N PRO A 33 -17.28 5.05 3.73
CA PRO A 33 -16.41 3.88 3.80
C PRO A 33 -16.09 3.46 5.25
N VAL A 34 -15.93 4.42 6.15
CA VAL A 34 -15.68 4.19 7.58
C VAL A 34 -16.86 3.52 8.28
N THR A 35 -18.09 4.02 8.06
CA THR A 35 -19.29 3.40 8.64
C THR A 35 -19.59 2.05 8.03
N ALA A 36 -19.33 1.88 6.72
CA ALA A 36 -19.44 0.60 6.04
C ALA A 36 -18.46 -0.44 6.60
N PHE A 37 -17.20 -0.07 6.82
CA PHE A 37 -16.21 -0.97 7.44
C PHE A 37 -16.64 -1.38 8.85
N ALA A 38 -17.10 -0.43 9.66
CA ALA A 38 -17.61 -0.73 10.99
C ALA A 38 -18.87 -1.64 10.98
N ALA A 39 -19.78 -1.48 9.98
CA ALA A 39 -20.97 -2.32 9.82
C ALA A 39 -20.66 -3.75 9.38
N LEU A 40 -19.58 -3.98 8.62
CA LEU A 40 -19.20 -5.31 8.17
C LEU A 40 -18.65 -6.21 9.28
N GLY A 41 -18.51 -5.67 10.47
CA GLY A 41 -18.12 -6.43 11.63
C GLY A 41 -16.59 -6.48 11.79
N LEU A 42 -16.18 -6.17 13.00
CA LEU A 42 -14.78 -5.92 13.32
C LEU A 42 -14.06 -7.18 13.80
N GLN A 43 -14.60 -8.37 13.60
CA GLN A 43 -14.09 -9.59 14.25
C GLN A 43 -13.37 -10.57 13.32
N GLY A 44 -13.16 -10.25 12.06
CA GLY A 44 -12.51 -11.13 11.08
C GLY A 44 -11.55 -10.39 10.17
N PRO A 45 -10.92 -11.11 9.24
CA PRO A 45 -10.11 -10.50 8.19
C PRO A 45 -10.97 -9.56 7.36
N ALA A 46 -10.51 -8.31 7.23
CA ALA A 46 -11.23 -7.25 6.54
C ALA A 46 -10.27 -6.18 6.06
N PHE A 47 -10.67 -5.40 5.08
CA PHE A 47 -9.91 -4.23 4.67
C PHE A 47 -10.80 -3.03 4.32
N LEU A 48 -10.21 -1.86 4.46
CA LEU A 48 -10.69 -0.58 3.94
C LEU A 48 -9.55 0.05 3.15
N LEU A 49 -9.79 0.35 1.88
CA LEU A 49 -8.89 1.14 1.03
C LEU A 49 -9.59 2.42 0.65
N GLU A 50 -8.94 3.56 0.90
CA GLU A 50 -9.46 4.88 0.58
C GLU A 50 -8.38 5.70 -0.15
N SER A 51 -8.84 6.66 -0.93
CA SER A 51 -8.01 7.70 -1.51
C SER A 51 -8.72 9.03 -1.29
N VAL A 52 -8.14 9.97 -0.56
CA VAL A 52 -8.84 11.18 -0.10
C VAL A 52 -8.18 12.47 -0.59
N GLU A 53 -6.90 12.45 -0.95
CA GLU A 53 -6.21 13.59 -1.55
C GLU A 53 -6.02 13.39 -3.05
N GLY A 54 -6.28 14.47 -3.80
CA GLY A 54 -5.87 14.58 -5.19
C GLY A 54 -6.96 14.48 -6.22
N GLY A 55 -8.00 15.29 -6.16
CA GLY A 55 -8.95 15.52 -7.26
C GLY A 55 -9.63 14.26 -7.84
N GLU A 56 -10.35 14.44 -8.94
CA GLU A 56 -11.15 13.39 -9.57
C GLU A 56 -10.37 12.13 -10.03
N ARG A 57 -9.04 12.22 -10.17
CA ARG A 57 -8.22 11.09 -10.65
C ARG A 57 -7.76 10.15 -9.54
N LEU A 58 -7.53 10.62 -8.33
CA LEU A 58 -6.95 9.83 -7.23
C LEU A 58 -7.93 9.53 -6.08
N GLY A 59 -9.01 10.31 -5.93
CA GLY A 59 -9.94 10.21 -4.79
C GLY A 59 -11.30 9.57 -5.11
N ARG A 60 -11.48 8.99 -6.31
CA ARG A 60 -12.81 8.60 -6.79
C ARG A 60 -13.41 7.41 -6.07
N TYR A 61 -12.61 6.38 -5.76
CA TYR A 61 -13.12 5.13 -5.24
C TYR A 61 -12.59 4.80 -3.85
N SER A 62 -13.45 4.16 -3.04
CA SER A 62 -13.05 3.46 -1.82
C SER A 62 -13.60 2.04 -1.83
N PHE A 63 -12.86 1.11 -1.24
CA PHE A 63 -13.20 -0.31 -1.25
C PHE A 63 -13.23 -0.85 0.17
N VAL A 64 -14.29 -1.60 0.48
CA VAL A 64 -14.47 -2.25 1.78
C VAL A 64 -14.85 -3.71 1.56
N ALA A 65 -14.16 -4.62 2.21
CA ALA A 65 -14.55 -6.02 2.25
C ALA A 65 -14.21 -6.67 3.59
N ALA A 66 -14.96 -7.71 3.90
CA ALA A 66 -14.74 -8.63 5.00
C ALA A 66 -14.97 -10.06 4.51
N ASP A 67 -14.64 -11.05 5.35
CA ASP A 67 -14.88 -12.47 5.09
C ASP A 67 -14.28 -12.92 3.75
N PRO A 68 -12.95 -12.84 3.57
CA PRO A 68 -12.30 -13.19 2.34
C PRO A 68 -12.51 -14.66 1.98
N MET A 69 -12.53 -14.98 0.68
CA MET A 69 -12.62 -16.36 0.20
C MET A 69 -11.37 -17.19 0.49
N ALA A 70 -10.23 -16.54 0.65
CA ALA A 70 -8.95 -17.17 0.95
C ALA A 70 -7.96 -16.17 1.55
N VAL A 71 -6.93 -16.71 2.20
CA VAL A 71 -5.77 -15.98 2.71
C VAL A 71 -4.51 -16.59 2.12
N ILE A 72 -3.63 -15.75 1.58
CA ILE A 72 -2.31 -16.15 1.11
C ILE A 72 -1.28 -15.60 2.08
N THR A 73 -0.36 -16.47 2.52
CA THR A 73 0.74 -16.09 3.42
C THR A 73 2.06 -16.55 2.83
N LEU A 74 3.04 -15.64 2.76
CA LEU A 74 4.43 -15.95 2.41
C LEU A 74 5.28 -15.89 3.69
N ALA A 75 5.74 -17.03 4.13
CA ALA A 75 6.65 -17.19 5.26
C ALA A 75 7.49 -18.46 5.06
N ASP A 76 8.67 -18.51 5.66
CA ASP A 76 9.54 -19.69 5.63
C ASP A 76 9.78 -20.23 4.19
N ASP A 77 10.04 -19.33 3.26
CA ASP A 77 10.28 -19.59 1.83
C ASP A 77 9.12 -20.26 1.09
N ARG A 78 7.91 -20.20 1.63
CA ARG A 78 6.72 -20.85 1.06
C ARG A 78 5.53 -19.90 1.01
N ALA A 79 4.85 -19.90 -0.13
CA ALA A 79 3.52 -19.33 -0.23
C ALA A 79 2.48 -20.37 0.17
N THR A 80 1.69 -20.08 1.19
CA THR A 80 0.59 -20.95 1.64
C THR A 80 -0.75 -20.27 1.38
N LEU A 81 -1.75 -21.09 1.05
CA LEU A 81 -3.14 -20.69 0.90
C LEU A 81 -3.97 -21.32 1.98
N GLU A 82 -4.85 -20.56 2.59
CA GLU A 82 -5.87 -21.02 3.52
C GLU A 82 -7.25 -20.60 3.02
N ASP A 83 -8.14 -21.55 2.80
CA ASP A 83 -9.51 -21.35 2.35
C ASP A 83 -10.45 -22.36 3.04
N THR A 84 -11.69 -22.46 2.59
CA THR A 84 -12.69 -23.41 3.12
C THR A 84 -12.27 -24.89 3.00
N ASN A 85 -11.30 -25.21 2.13
CA ASN A 85 -10.76 -26.57 1.97
C ASN A 85 -9.53 -26.83 2.87
N GLY A 86 -9.15 -25.86 3.72
CA GLY A 86 -8.03 -25.94 4.61
C GLY A 86 -6.77 -25.27 4.09
N ARG A 87 -5.66 -25.49 4.81
CA ARG A 87 -4.36 -24.88 4.51
C ARG A 87 -3.51 -25.78 3.61
N ARG A 88 -2.92 -25.20 2.54
CA ARG A 88 -2.01 -25.90 1.62
C ARG A 88 -0.91 -24.97 1.09
N VAL A 89 0.20 -25.54 0.69
CA VAL A 89 1.29 -24.82 0.01
C VAL A 89 0.91 -24.60 -1.44
N LEU A 90 1.09 -23.38 -1.94
CA LEU A 90 0.95 -23.08 -3.37
C LEU A 90 2.11 -23.70 -4.14
N PRO A 91 1.85 -24.32 -5.31
CA PRO A 91 2.89 -24.95 -6.10
C PRO A 91 3.79 -23.87 -6.75
N GLY A 92 5.09 -24.19 -6.85
CA GLY A 92 6.10 -23.36 -7.52
C GLY A 92 7.35 -23.20 -6.65
N ALA A 93 8.50 -23.05 -7.31
CA ALA A 93 9.78 -22.81 -6.64
C ALA A 93 9.99 -21.36 -6.22
N ASP A 94 9.34 -20.43 -6.94
CA ASP A 94 9.33 -19.01 -6.65
C ASP A 94 8.01 -18.62 -6.00
N PRO A 95 8.02 -18.20 -4.72
CA PRO A 95 6.78 -17.92 -3.99
C PRO A 95 6.04 -16.68 -4.51
N TRP A 96 6.72 -15.71 -5.10
CA TRP A 96 6.08 -14.58 -5.76
C TRP A 96 5.28 -15.04 -6.98
N GLN A 97 5.90 -15.90 -7.80
CA GLN A 97 5.24 -16.45 -8.98
C GLN A 97 4.07 -17.35 -8.59
N ALA A 98 4.20 -18.13 -7.50
CA ALA A 98 3.13 -18.98 -7.01
C ALA A 98 1.88 -18.16 -6.64
N ILE A 99 2.04 -16.99 -6.01
CA ILE A 99 0.94 -16.07 -5.69
C ILE A 99 0.30 -15.54 -6.99
N GLY A 100 1.10 -15.08 -7.94
CA GLY A 100 0.61 -14.58 -9.23
C GLY A 100 -0.18 -15.65 -9.99
N THR A 101 0.36 -16.85 -10.13
CA THR A 101 -0.27 -17.98 -10.82
C THR A 101 -1.60 -18.38 -10.16
N TYR A 102 -1.67 -18.37 -8.82
CA TYR A 102 -2.92 -18.63 -8.11
C TYR A 102 -4.00 -17.60 -8.48
N LEU A 103 -3.66 -16.32 -8.53
CA LEU A 103 -4.63 -15.26 -8.85
C LEU A 103 -5.06 -15.28 -10.32
N GLU A 104 -4.20 -15.70 -11.23
CA GLU A 104 -4.55 -15.87 -12.65
C GLU A 104 -5.67 -16.90 -12.88
N ALA A 105 -5.78 -17.91 -12.00
CA ALA A 105 -6.88 -18.89 -12.07
C ALA A 105 -8.27 -18.26 -11.81
N PHE A 106 -8.32 -17.07 -11.22
CA PHE A 106 -9.54 -16.31 -10.92
C PHE A 106 -9.74 -15.11 -11.85
N ARG A 107 -9.16 -15.14 -13.05
CA ARG A 107 -9.23 -14.01 -13.98
C ARG A 107 -10.67 -13.65 -14.32
N ALA A 108 -10.98 -12.35 -14.25
CA ALA A 108 -12.26 -11.77 -14.63
C ALA A 108 -12.10 -10.81 -15.80
N GLU A 109 -13.12 -10.72 -16.67
CA GLU A 109 -13.19 -9.64 -17.65
C GLU A 109 -13.65 -8.33 -16.97
N PRO A 110 -13.13 -7.17 -17.39
CA PRO A 110 -13.68 -5.88 -16.96
C PRO A 110 -15.18 -5.81 -17.25
N ALA A 111 -15.96 -5.30 -16.31
CA ALA A 111 -17.40 -5.17 -16.45
C ALA A 111 -17.81 -3.69 -16.55
N GLU A 112 -18.66 -3.39 -17.52
CA GLU A 112 -19.24 -2.06 -17.65
C GLU A 112 -19.99 -1.67 -16.38
N GLY A 113 -19.78 -0.45 -15.92
CA GLY A 113 -20.37 0.07 -14.69
C GLY A 113 -19.57 -0.23 -13.42
N LEU A 114 -18.52 -1.06 -13.46
CA LEU A 114 -17.56 -1.23 -12.36
C LEU A 114 -16.32 -0.33 -12.57
N PRO A 115 -15.61 0.03 -11.49
CA PRO A 115 -14.37 0.78 -11.64
C PRO A 115 -13.36 -0.02 -12.46
N ALA A 116 -12.67 0.67 -13.36
CA ALA A 116 -11.44 0.14 -13.94
C ALA A 116 -10.40 0.02 -12.82
N GLY A 117 -9.81 -1.14 -12.66
CA GLY A 117 -8.80 -1.41 -11.65
C GLY A 117 -9.24 -2.48 -10.66
N PHE A 118 -10.05 -2.15 -9.66
CA PHE A 118 -10.38 -3.10 -8.61
C PHE A 118 -11.90 -3.33 -8.45
N CYS A 119 -12.29 -4.59 -8.63
CA CYS A 119 -13.65 -5.05 -8.33
C CYS A 119 -13.65 -6.42 -7.61
N GLY A 120 -12.49 -6.90 -7.21
CA GLY A 120 -12.20 -8.16 -6.54
C GLY A 120 -10.78 -8.61 -6.84
N GLY A 121 -10.19 -9.41 -5.97
CA GLY A 121 -8.79 -9.84 -6.08
C GLY A 121 -8.14 -10.00 -4.72
N ALA A 122 -6.81 -9.92 -4.68
CA ALA A 122 -6.02 -9.98 -3.47
C ALA A 122 -5.67 -8.58 -2.97
N VAL A 123 -5.89 -8.33 -1.67
CA VAL A 123 -5.50 -7.10 -0.98
C VAL A 123 -4.58 -7.45 0.18
N GLY A 124 -3.46 -6.75 0.30
CA GLY A 124 -2.49 -7.07 1.35
C GLY A 124 -1.17 -6.35 1.16
N TYR A 125 -0.11 -7.01 1.58
CA TYR A 125 1.24 -6.45 1.53
C TYR A 125 2.31 -7.47 1.14
N PHE A 126 3.39 -6.96 0.55
CA PHE A 126 4.72 -7.56 0.58
C PHE A 126 5.58 -6.74 1.54
N GLY A 127 6.15 -7.39 2.56
CA GLY A 127 7.12 -6.79 3.47
C GLY A 127 8.47 -6.57 2.80
N TYR A 128 9.30 -5.74 3.41
CA TYR A 128 10.63 -5.41 2.87
C TYR A 128 11.49 -6.66 2.61
N GLU A 129 11.47 -7.62 3.52
CA GLU A 129 12.26 -8.85 3.42
C GLU A 129 11.81 -9.77 2.29
N ALA A 130 10.65 -9.54 1.69
CA ALA A 130 10.24 -10.26 0.48
C ALA A 130 11.20 -10.01 -0.71
N ALA A 131 12.05 -8.99 -0.64
CA ALA A 131 13.13 -8.74 -1.59
C ALA A 131 14.18 -9.87 -1.64
N ARG A 132 14.34 -10.64 -0.56
CA ARG A 132 15.29 -11.78 -0.50
C ARG A 132 14.95 -12.91 -1.49
N TYR A 133 13.72 -12.96 -1.96
CA TYR A 133 13.30 -13.90 -3.00
C TYR A 133 13.60 -13.42 -4.41
N LEU A 134 13.97 -12.14 -4.56
CA LEU A 134 14.29 -11.50 -5.84
C LEU A 134 15.80 -11.36 -6.03
N GLU A 135 16.52 -11.09 -4.95
CA GLU A 135 17.96 -10.82 -4.94
C GLU A 135 18.63 -11.52 -3.73
N ARG A 136 19.92 -11.79 -3.84
CA ARG A 136 20.69 -12.36 -2.73
C ARG A 136 21.04 -11.27 -1.72
N LEU A 137 20.23 -11.15 -0.69
CA LEU A 137 20.37 -10.12 0.34
C LEU A 137 20.61 -10.75 1.72
N PRO A 138 21.44 -10.15 2.56
CA PRO A 138 21.51 -10.51 3.97
C PRO A 138 20.17 -10.15 4.64
N VAL A 139 19.69 -11.05 5.50
CA VAL A 139 18.48 -10.81 6.30
C VAL A 139 18.87 -10.83 7.76
N PRO A 140 18.62 -9.78 8.52
CA PRO A 140 18.89 -9.76 9.95
C PRO A 140 18.13 -10.87 10.70
N ASP A 141 18.79 -11.46 11.71
CA ASP A 141 18.18 -12.51 12.54
C ASP A 141 17.07 -11.93 13.44
N ALA A 142 17.26 -10.71 13.94
CA ALA A 142 16.28 -10.07 14.81
C ALA A 142 15.03 -9.68 14.02
N ASP A 143 13.89 -10.25 14.43
CA ASP A 143 12.56 -9.99 13.87
C ASP A 143 11.59 -9.49 14.96
N PRO A 144 11.58 -8.20 15.23
CA PRO A 144 10.78 -7.63 16.32
C PRO A 144 9.27 -7.68 16.06
N LEU A 145 8.84 -7.74 14.80
CA LEU A 145 7.43 -7.75 14.44
C LEU A 145 6.86 -9.17 14.27
N GLN A 146 7.70 -10.13 13.88
CA GLN A 146 7.31 -11.51 13.61
C GLN A 146 6.07 -11.58 12.70
N VAL A 147 6.09 -10.81 11.61
CA VAL A 147 5.04 -10.81 10.60
C VAL A 147 5.51 -11.57 9.35
N PRO A 148 4.61 -12.21 8.60
CA PRO A 148 4.97 -12.86 7.34
C PRO A 148 5.64 -11.90 6.36
N ASP A 149 6.49 -12.43 5.45
CA ASP A 149 7.10 -11.65 4.38
C ASP A 149 6.06 -11.08 3.39
N ALA A 150 4.92 -11.76 3.25
CA ALA A 150 3.73 -11.21 2.58
C ALA A 150 2.46 -11.83 3.13
N MET A 151 1.37 -11.07 3.09
CA MET A 151 0.04 -11.60 3.39
C MET A 151 -1.02 -10.88 2.58
N PHE A 152 -1.93 -11.66 1.99
CA PHE A 152 -3.05 -11.17 1.20
C PHE A 152 -4.35 -11.85 1.60
N VAL A 153 -5.41 -11.07 1.70
CA VAL A 153 -6.79 -11.55 1.72
C VAL A 153 -7.33 -11.51 0.30
N VAL A 154 -7.89 -12.63 -0.16
CA VAL A 154 -8.48 -12.74 -1.51
C VAL A 154 -9.99 -12.59 -1.37
N THR A 155 -10.56 -11.61 -2.05
CA THR A 155 -12.00 -11.33 -1.95
C THR A 155 -12.69 -11.36 -3.30
N ASP A 156 -13.84 -12.03 -3.34
CA ASP A 156 -14.75 -12.05 -4.49
C ASP A 156 -16.01 -11.21 -4.25
N THR A 157 -16.14 -10.64 -3.04
CA THR A 157 -17.32 -9.86 -2.63
C THR A 157 -16.88 -8.62 -1.86
N LEU A 158 -17.31 -7.44 -2.31
CA LEU A 158 -16.91 -6.15 -1.72
C LEU A 158 -17.94 -5.04 -1.96
N ALA A 159 -17.83 -3.99 -1.16
CA ALA A 159 -18.50 -2.72 -1.34
C ALA A 159 -17.54 -1.71 -1.99
N CYS A 160 -17.92 -1.13 -3.10
CA CYS A 160 -17.17 -0.10 -3.83
C CYS A 160 -17.95 1.22 -3.80
N PHE A 161 -17.37 2.25 -3.18
CA PHE A 161 -17.90 3.61 -3.15
C PHE A 161 -17.37 4.39 -4.36
N ASP A 162 -18.27 4.99 -5.15
CA ASP A 162 -17.94 5.99 -6.16
C ASP A 162 -18.30 7.37 -5.59
N HIS A 163 -17.31 8.11 -5.13
CA HIS A 163 -17.49 9.41 -4.48
C HIS A 163 -17.97 10.50 -5.44
N VAL A 164 -17.66 10.37 -6.74
CA VAL A 164 -18.08 11.34 -7.77
C VAL A 164 -19.56 11.15 -8.11
N LEU A 165 -20.00 9.90 -8.23
CA LEU A 165 -21.39 9.58 -8.57
C LEU A 165 -22.31 9.40 -7.33
N HIS A 166 -21.76 9.49 -6.12
CA HIS A 166 -22.47 9.22 -4.85
C HIS A 166 -23.16 7.86 -4.86
N ARG A 167 -22.49 6.84 -5.41
CA ARG A 167 -23.02 5.48 -5.54
C ARG A 167 -22.19 4.48 -4.76
N LEU A 168 -22.87 3.47 -4.28
CA LEU A 168 -22.31 2.29 -3.66
C LEU A 168 -22.64 1.08 -4.53
N LYS A 169 -21.61 0.41 -5.01
CA LYS A 169 -21.74 -0.84 -5.75
C LYS A 169 -21.40 -2.01 -4.84
N LEU A 170 -22.35 -2.92 -4.67
CA LEU A 170 -22.14 -4.19 -3.98
C LEU A 170 -21.80 -5.22 -5.03
N VAL A 171 -20.55 -5.63 -5.07
CA VAL A 171 -19.99 -6.50 -6.11
C VAL A 171 -19.80 -7.90 -5.54
N SER A 172 -20.16 -8.93 -6.31
CA SER A 172 -19.77 -10.32 -6.04
C SER A 172 -19.45 -11.03 -7.35
N HIS A 173 -18.56 -12.00 -7.31
CA HIS A 173 -18.15 -12.75 -8.48
C HIS A 173 -18.79 -14.13 -8.52
N VAL A 174 -19.36 -14.47 -9.68
CA VAL A 174 -19.82 -15.83 -9.99
C VAL A 174 -18.62 -16.67 -10.41
N ARG A 175 -18.27 -17.68 -9.61
CA ARG A 175 -17.17 -18.63 -9.89
C ARG A 175 -17.67 -19.71 -10.85
N THR A 176 -17.37 -19.58 -12.13
CA THR A 176 -18.02 -20.37 -13.19
C THR A 176 -17.48 -21.79 -13.30
N GLN A 177 -16.34 -22.09 -12.68
CA GLN A 177 -15.69 -23.40 -12.72
C GLN A 177 -15.94 -24.26 -11.47
N ASP A 178 -16.57 -23.71 -10.43
CA ASP A 178 -16.76 -24.38 -9.14
C ASP A 178 -18.06 -25.21 -9.06
N GLY A 179 -18.72 -25.50 -10.21
CA GLY A 179 -19.95 -26.27 -10.26
C GLY A 179 -21.02 -25.65 -11.19
N PRO A 180 -22.31 -25.99 -11.02
CA PRO A 180 -23.37 -25.47 -11.87
C PRO A 180 -23.49 -23.94 -11.79
N ILE A 181 -23.40 -23.27 -12.93
CA ILE A 181 -23.39 -21.79 -13.01
C ILE A 181 -24.62 -21.17 -12.35
N ALA A 182 -25.80 -21.79 -12.50
CA ALA A 182 -27.02 -21.30 -11.87
C ALA A 182 -26.89 -21.24 -10.35
N GLN A 183 -26.36 -22.30 -9.72
CA GLN A 183 -26.12 -22.32 -8.28
C GLN A 183 -25.10 -21.26 -7.86
N ARG A 184 -23.99 -21.11 -8.59
CA ARG A 184 -22.97 -20.10 -8.31
C ARG A 184 -23.51 -18.68 -8.48
N TYR A 185 -24.41 -18.46 -9.42
CA TYR A 185 -25.10 -17.20 -9.59
C TYR A 185 -25.99 -16.87 -8.37
N ASP A 186 -26.82 -17.81 -7.94
CA ASP A 186 -27.68 -17.64 -6.77
C ASP A 186 -26.88 -17.36 -5.50
N GLU A 187 -25.75 -18.06 -5.31
CA GLU A 187 -24.81 -17.82 -4.21
C GLU A 187 -24.19 -16.41 -4.27
N ALA A 188 -23.79 -15.94 -5.45
CA ALA A 188 -23.26 -14.59 -5.61
C ALA A 188 -24.31 -13.51 -5.32
N VAL A 189 -25.56 -13.72 -5.74
CA VAL A 189 -26.69 -12.85 -5.40
C VAL A 189 -26.93 -12.85 -3.88
N ALA A 190 -26.91 -14.02 -3.24
CA ALA A 190 -27.08 -14.14 -1.79
C ALA A 190 -25.99 -13.40 -1.02
N ARG A 191 -24.70 -13.43 -1.50
CA ARG A 191 -23.63 -12.65 -0.89
C ARG A 191 -23.86 -11.14 -1.03
N ILE A 192 -24.38 -10.66 -2.17
CA ILE A 192 -24.77 -9.26 -2.34
C ILE A 192 -25.91 -8.86 -1.38
N ASP A 193 -26.91 -9.73 -1.21
CA ASP A 193 -28.02 -9.49 -0.29
C ASP A 193 -27.54 -9.40 1.15
N GLU A 194 -26.67 -10.31 1.57
CA GLU A 194 -26.08 -10.31 2.90
C GLU A 194 -25.20 -9.07 3.14
N LEU A 195 -24.39 -8.69 2.15
CA LEU A 195 -23.58 -7.47 2.23
C LEU A 195 -24.49 -6.23 2.38
N ALA A 196 -25.57 -6.13 1.58
CA ALA A 196 -26.54 -5.05 1.69
C ALA A 196 -27.21 -5.01 3.07
N ARG A 197 -27.61 -6.17 3.59
CA ARG A 197 -28.23 -6.30 4.91
C ARG A 197 -27.30 -5.83 6.03
N ARG A 198 -26.02 -6.22 6.00
CA ARG A 198 -25.02 -5.81 7.00
C ARG A 198 -24.78 -4.30 6.95
N LEU A 199 -24.63 -3.73 5.76
CA LEU A 199 -24.38 -2.29 5.57
C LEU A 199 -25.53 -1.40 6.00
N THR A 200 -26.76 -1.93 6.04
CA THR A 200 -27.95 -1.19 6.51
C THR A 200 -28.16 -1.27 8.03
N GLN A 201 -27.33 -2.02 8.75
CA GLN A 201 -27.40 -2.06 10.21
C GLN A 201 -26.87 -0.75 10.81
N ALA A 202 -27.53 -0.27 11.85
CA ALA A 202 -27.10 0.92 12.55
C ALA A 202 -25.75 0.67 13.26
N VAL A 203 -24.76 1.49 12.98
CA VAL A 203 -23.44 1.46 13.61
C VAL A 203 -23.26 2.72 14.43
N GLN A 204 -22.88 2.55 15.69
CA GLN A 204 -22.48 3.66 16.54
C GLN A 204 -20.94 3.69 16.62
N LEU A 205 -20.36 4.71 16.02
CA LEU A 205 -18.95 5.02 16.16
C LEU A 205 -18.79 6.03 17.30
N ARG A 206 -17.77 5.82 18.13
CA ARG A 206 -17.40 6.80 19.16
C ARG A 206 -17.11 8.15 18.50
N PRO A 207 -17.72 9.27 18.94
CA PRO A 207 -17.29 10.60 18.52
C PRO A 207 -15.84 10.83 18.92
N MET A 208 -15.03 11.40 18.03
CA MET A 208 -13.63 11.67 18.28
C MET A 208 -13.31 13.09 17.83
N GLU A 209 -12.50 13.79 18.61
CA GLU A 209 -11.97 15.09 18.22
C GLU A 209 -10.54 14.91 17.71
N PRO A 210 -10.20 15.47 16.55
CA PRO A 210 -8.81 15.58 16.12
C PRO A 210 -8.07 16.45 17.13
N ALA A 211 -7.41 15.85 18.09
CA ALA A 211 -6.66 16.58 19.09
C ALA A 211 -5.21 16.72 18.63
N ASP A 212 -4.73 17.95 18.54
CA ASP A 212 -3.30 18.27 18.39
C ASP A 212 -2.62 18.14 19.76
N ARG A 213 -2.68 16.94 20.33
CA ARG A 213 -2.05 16.64 21.62
C ARG A 213 -0.80 15.81 21.38
N PRO A 214 0.37 16.26 21.85
CA PRO A 214 1.55 15.41 21.86
C PRO A 214 1.28 14.21 22.76
N SER A 215 1.80 13.04 22.34
CA SER A 215 1.76 11.85 23.20
C SER A 215 2.44 12.14 24.54
N ALA A 216 1.78 11.79 25.62
CA ALA A 216 2.38 11.85 26.97
C ALA A 216 3.43 10.73 27.17
N VAL A 217 3.41 9.69 26.33
CA VAL A 217 4.32 8.55 26.37
C VAL A 217 5.36 8.69 25.27
N GLU A 218 6.63 8.70 25.63
CA GLU A 218 7.72 8.65 24.67
C GLU A 218 7.80 7.24 24.07
N PRO A 219 7.83 7.12 22.72
CA PRO A 219 7.99 5.83 22.07
C PRO A 219 9.38 5.24 22.33
N GLN A 220 9.42 3.94 22.56
CA GLN A 220 10.70 3.23 22.58
C GLN A 220 11.28 3.21 21.16
N SER A 221 12.53 3.65 21.04
CA SER A 221 13.26 3.61 19.77
C SER A 221 14.22 2.43 19.74
N GLN A 222 14.33 1.77 18.60
CA GLN A 222 15.35 0.75 18.31
C GLN A 222 16.76 1.26 18.55
N PHE A 223 17.04 2.50 18.12
CA PHE A 223 18.32 3.17 18.33
C PHE A 223 18.20 4.22 19.45
N SER A 224 19.17 4.24 20.34
CA SER A 224 19.49 5.45 21.09
C SER A 224 20.06 6.53 20.14
N GLN A 225 20.09 7.77 20.58
CA GLN A 225 20.63 8.85 19.77
C GLN A 225 22.10 8.64 19.40
N PRO A 226 23.02 8.22 20.30
CA PRO A 226 24.42 7.94 19.92
C PRO A 226 24.55 6.79 18.93
N GLU A 227 23.78 5.71 19.07
CA GLU A 227 23.80 4.58 18.14
C GLU A 227 23.36 4.97 16.74
N TYR A 228 22.31 5.79 16.62
CA TYR A 228 21.87 6.30 15.32
C TYR A 228 22.92 7.21 14.68
N PHE A 229 23.57 8.07 15.48
CA PHE A 229 24.64 8.92 14.99
C PHE A 229 25.81 8.11 14.45
N ASP A 230 26.24 7.06 15.16
CA ASP A 230 27.26 6.12 14.68
C ASP A 230 26.83 5.45 13.36
N ALA A 231 25.59 4.99 13.27
CA ALA A 231 25.08 4.38 12.07
C ALA A 231 25.07 5.36 10.88
N VAL A 232 24.73 6.64 11.09
CA VAL A 232 24.82 7.68 10.05
C VAL A 232 26.26 7.90 9.59
N GLU A 233 27.23 8.00 10.52
CA GLU A 233 28.64 8.19 10.15
C GLU A 233 29.22 6.97 9.43
N ARG A 234 28.81 5.75 9.78
CA ARG A 234 29.17 4.54 9.04
C ARG A 234 28.55 4.54 7.64
N ALA A 235 27.30 4.95 7.48
CA ALA A 235 26.66 5.11 6.17
C ALA A 235 27.45 6.13 5.30
N LYS A 236 27.85 7.27 5.88
CA LYS A 236 28.70 8.27 5.20
C LYS A 236 30.05 7.68 4.79
N SER A 237 30.64 6.81 5.60
CA SER A 237 31.89 6.13 5.24
C SER A 237 31.76 5.27 4.00
N HIS A 238 30.62 4.56 3.82
CA HIS A 238 30.32 3.82 2.59
C HIS A 238 30.14 4.74 1.38
N ILE A 239 29.53 5.92 1.57
CA ILE A 239 29.41 6.92 0.50
C ILE A 239 30.78 7.44 0.07
N LEU A 240 31.63 7.79 1.02
CA LEU A 240 33.01 8.27 0.76
C LEU A 240 33.89 7.19 0.12
N ALA A 241 33.66 5.92 0.43
CA ALA A 241 34.32 4.79 -0.20
C ALA A 241 33.85 4.52 -1.64
N GLY A 242 32.76 5.15 -2.07
CA GLY A 242 32.17 4.98 -3.39
C GLY A 242 31.26 3.74 -3.52
N ASP A 243 30.86 3.13 -2.40
CA ASP A 243 29.97 1.97 -2.40
C ASP A 243 28.56 2.35 -2.86
N ILE A 244 28.06 3.50 -2.41
CA ILE A 244 26.71 4.03 -2.64
C ILE A 244 26.72 5.55 -2.78
N TYR A 245 25.67 6.11 -3.35
CA TYR A 245 25.42 7.56 -3.39
C TYR A 245 24.52 8.01 -2.23
N GLN A 246 23.56 7.15 -1.86
CA GLN A 246 22.56 7.41 -0.83
C GLN A 246 22.09 6.09 -0.21
N VAL A 247 21.75 6.12 1.08
CA VAL A 247 21.06 5.03 1.78
C VAL A 247 19.96 5.58 2.70
N GLN A 248 18.83 4.87 2.75
CA GLN A 248 17.72 5.21 3.64
C GLN A 248 17.87 4.45 4.96
N LEU A 249 18.25 5.15 6.02
CA LEU A 249 18.46 4.57 7.36
C LEU A 249 17.22 4.79 8.23
N ALA A 250 16.54 3.69 8.60
CA ALA A 250 15.29 3.73 9.34
C ALA A 250 15.48 3.64 10.85
N ARG A 251 14.50 4.18 11.58
CA ARG A 251 14.29 3.97 13.01
C ARG A 251 12.90 3.40 13.26
N ARG A 252 12.83 2.42 14.14
CA ARG A 252 11.58 1.84 14.63
C ARG A 252 11.19 2.49 15.95
N PHE A 253 9.91 2.83 16.08
CA PHE A 253 9.27 3.37 17.27
C PHE A 253 8.16 2.44 17.71
N THR A 254 8.17 2.03 18.96
CA THR A 254 7.18 1.09 19.51
C THR A 254 6.54 1.68 20.76
N MET A 255 5.22 1.54 20.86
CA MET A 255 4.42 1.98 21.99
C MET A 255 3.35 0.94 22.33
N PRO A 256 2.98 0.77 23.60
CA PRO A 256 1.75 0.06 23.96
C PRO A 256 0.54 0.73 23.31
N ILE A 257 -0.49 -0.05 23.00
CA ILE A 257 -1.77 0.44 22.51
C ILE A 257 -2.91 -0.26 23.25
N ALA A 258 -3.80 0.54 23.85
CA ALA A 258 -5.06 0.08 24.46
C ALA A 258 -6.27 0.43 23.57
N ALA A 259 -6.15 1.49 22.76
CA ALA A 259 -7.20 1.94 21.85
C ALA A 259 -7.48 0.91 20.72
N ASP A 260 -8.70 0.93 20.18
CA ASP A 260 -9.00 0.18 18.95
C ASP A 260 -8.15 0.74 17.80
N PRO A 261 -7.37 -0.09 17.08
CA PRO A 261 -6.60 0.36 15.92
C PRO A 261 -7.44 1.07 14.86
N PHE A 262 -8.73 0.76 14.75
CA PHE A 262 -9.63 1.45 13.82
C PHE A 262 -9.90 2.90 14.24
N ASP A 263 -9.95 3.20 15.53
CA ASP A 263 -10.04 4.57 16.02
C ASP A 263 -8.76 5.36 15.72
N VAL A 264 -7.59 4.72 15.86
CA VAL A 264 -6.31 5.33 15.45
C VAL A 264 -6.33 5.66 13.95
N TYR A 265 -6.82 4.75 13.10
CA TYR A 265 -6.97 5.00 11.66
C TYR A 265 -7.91 6.17 11.36
N ARG A 266 -9.04 6.25 12.07
CA ARG A 266 -10.02 7.35 11.92
C ARG A 266 -9.43 8.72 12.21
N LEU A 267 -8.54 8.82 13.21
CA LEU A 267 -7.80 10.05 13.50
C LEU A 267 -6.71 10.31 12.44
N LEU A 268 -5.94 9.28 12.10
CA LEU A 268 -4.84 9.40 11.15
C LEU A 268 -5.30 9.93 9.79
N ARG A 269 -6.45 9.45 9.27
CA ARG A 269 -7.01 9.92 8.00
C ARG A 269 -7.43 11.40 8.03
N ALA A 270 -7.71 11.94 9.20
CA ALA A 270 -8.00 13.37 9.38
C ALA A 270 -6.73 14.21 9.56
N LEU A 271 -5.71 13.67 10.25
CA LEU A 271 -4.45 14.34 10.52
C LEU A 271 -3.51 14.37 9.30
N ASN A 272 -3.49 13.29 8.53
CA ASN A 272 -2.58 13.12 7.40
C ASN A 272 -3.26 12.46 6.20
N PRO A 273 -4.28 13.10 5.58
CA PRO A 273 -4.92 12.57 4.38
C PRO A 273 -3.89 12.38 3.27
N SER A 274 -3.99 11.25 2.55
CA SER A 274 -3.00 10.84 1.53
C SER A 274 -3.65 10.06 0.40
N PRO A 275 -2.99 9.96 -0.77
CA PRO A 275 -3.51 9.21 -1.92
C PRO A 275 -3.78 7.74 -1.64
N TYR A 276 -3.06 7.14 -0.72
CA TYR A 276 -3.26 5.76 -0.28
C TYR A 276 -3.50 5.72 1.21
N MET A 277 -4.74 5.47 1.58
CA MET A 277 -5.13 5.27 2.97
C MET A 277 -5.71 3.86 3.10
N TYR A 278 -5.26 3.13 4.09
CA TYR A 278 -5.63 1.74 4.25
C TYR A 278 -5.72 1.33 5.72
N PHE A 279 -6.66 0.42 5.94
CA PHE A 279 -6.79 -0.33 7.17
C PHE A 279 -6.95 -1.80 6.81
N LEU A 280 -6.01 -2.64 7.19
CA LEU A 280 -5.97 -4.07 6.90
C LEU A 280 -5.99 -4.84 8.22
N ARG A 281 -7.03 -5.61 8.46
CA ARG A 281 -7.07 -6.59 9.54
C ARG A 281 -6.78 -7.96 8.96
N LEU A 282 -5.60 -8.46 9.24
CA LEU A 282 -5.10 -9.70 8.67
C LEU A 282 -5.15 -10.84 9.69
N PRO A 283 -5.50 -12.08 9.29
CA PRO A 283 -5.66 -13.19 10.22
C PRO A 283 -4.32 -13.59 10.84
N GLY A 284 -4.32 -13.75 12.19
CA GLY A 284 -3.17 -14.29 12.93
C GLY A 284 -1.87 -13.46 12.88
N ALA A 285 -1.87 -12.33 12.20
CA ALA A 285 -0.64 -11.55 12.02
C ALA A 285 -0.70 -10.21 12.72
N ALA A 286 -1.34 -9.24 12.10
CA ALA A 286 -1.31 -7.87 12.56
C ALA A 286 -2.49 -7.07 11.97
N THR A 287 -2.81 -5.96 12.60
CA THR A 287 -3.56 -4.88 11.98
C THR A 287 -2.57 -3.87 11.42
N ILE A 288 -2.72 -3.57 10.12
CA ILE A 288 -1.87 -2.60 9.43
C ILE A 288 -2.74 -1.42 9.03
N LEU A 289 -2.31 -0.21 9.39
CA LEU A 289 -3.00 1.02 9.03
C LEU A 289 -1.99 2.07 8.58
N GLY A 290 -2.39 2.90 7.62
CA GLY A 290 -1.45 3.88 7.10
C GLY A 290 -2.05 4.87 6.12
N THR A 291 -1.25 5.89 5.83
CA THR A 291 -1.56 7.00 4.92
C THR A 291 -0.33 7.27 4.05
N SER A 292 -0.09 6.39 3.07
CA SER A 292 1.08 6.52 2.19
C SER A 292 0.87 7.58 1.12
N PRO A 293 1.82 8.50 0.94
CA PRO A 293 1.75 9.49 -0.13
C PRO A 293 2.25 8.97 -1.47
N GLU A 294 2.95 7.83 -1.51
CA GLU A 294 3.81 7.46 -2.63
C GLU A 294 3.40 6.14 -3.29
N ILE A 295 3.11 6.22 -4.59
CA ILE A 295 2.89 5.06 -5.46
C ILE A 295 4.20 4.26 -5.56
N LEU A 296 4.13 2.94 -5.40
CA LEU A 296 5.22 2.07 -5.80
C LEU A 296 5.13 1.80 -7.31
N ILE A 297 4.06 1.17 -7.75
CA ILE A 297 3.76 0.95 -9.17
C ILE A 297 2.28 0.68 -9.37
N THR A 298 1.74 1.17 -10.49
CA THR A 298 0.41 0.80 -10.96
C THR A 298 0.48 0.16 -12.35
N VAL A 299 -0.35 -0.84 -12.58
CA VAL A 299 -0.54 -1.51 -13.87
C VAL A 299 -2.02 -1.53 -14.18
N GLN A 300 -2.42 -0.93 -15.30
CA GLN A 300 -3.76 -0.98 -15.80
C GLN A 300 -3.75 -1.57 -17.22
N GLY A 301 -4.28 -2.77 -17.36
CA GLY A 301 -4.09 -3.57 -18.56
C GLY A 301 -2.61 -3.84 -18.80
N ARG A 302 -1.99 -3.12 -19.75
CA ARG A 302 -0.55 -3.20 -20.04
C ARG A 302 0.19 -1.89 -19.79
N ASP A 303 -0.50 -0.84 -19.36
CA ASP A 303 0.10 0.45 -19.10
C ASP A 303 0.58 0.54 -17.65
N LEU A 304 1.88 0.83 -17.49
CA LEU A 304 2.54 0.99 -16.20
C LEU A 304 2.72 2.46 -15.89
N ARG A 305 2.61 2.80 -14.60
CA ARG A 305 2.97 4.10 -14.09
C ARG A 305 3.79 3.97 -12.81
N TYR A 306 4.88 4.69 -12.77
CA TYR A 306 5.78 4.86 -11.64
C TYR A 306 5.91 6.35 -11.35
N ARG A 307 5.83 6.74 -10.07
CA ARG A 307 5.72 8.17 -9.74
C ARG A 307 6.59 8.52 -8.54
N PRO A 308 7.89 8.77 -8.76
CA PRO A 308 8.80 9.14 -7.69
C PRO A 308 8.47 10.52 -7.16
N ILE A 309 8.52 10.66 -5.85
CA ILE A 309 8.33 11.89 -5.10
C ILE A 309 9.62 12.16 -4.33
N ALA A 310 10.17 13.37 -4.45
CA ALA A 310 11.31 13.82 -3.68
C ALA A 310 11.17 15.31 -3.35
N GLY A 311 11.98 15.78 -2.42
CA GLY A 311 11.93 17.16 -1.97
C GLY A 311 10.61 17.49 -1.27
N THR A 312 10.69 18.18 -0.16
CA THR A 312 9.51 18.57 0.60
C THR A 312 9.69 20.01 1.10
N ARG A 313 8.65 20.82 0.91
CA ARG A 313 8.52 22.12 1.59
C ARG A 313 7.14 22.21 2.21
N ARG A 314 7.06 22.87 3.36
CA ARG A 314 5.77 23.19 3.99
C ARG A 314 5.01 24.22 3.14
N ARG A 315 3.68 24.19 3.24
CA ARG A 315 2.84 25.22 2.64
C ARG A 315 3.12 26.58 3.28
N GLY A 316 3.11 27.61 2.48
CA GLY A 316 3.21 28.98 2.95
C GLY A 316 1.94 29.43 3.70
N ARG A 317 2.07 30.44 4.54
CA ARG A 317 0.91 31.02 5.28
C ARG A 317 -0.04 31.80 4.36
N ASP A 318 0.44 32.22 3.23
CA ASP A 318 -0.27 32.94 2.19
C ASP A 318 0.29 32.56 0.81
N GLU A 319 -0.37 32.99 -0.25
CA GLU A 319 0.01 32.66 -1.63
C GLU A 319 1.42 33.14 -2.01
N ALA A 320 1.85 34.27 -1.47
CA ALA A 320 3.19 34.80 -1.73
C ALA A 320 4.28 33.95 -1.04
N ALA A 321 4.03 33.51 0.18
CA ALA A 321 4.90 32.58 0.89
C ALA A 321 4.91 31.20 0.22
N ASP A 322 3.77 30.72 -0.26
CA ASP A 322 3.65 29.45 -0.99
C ASP A 322 4.49 29.47 -2.28
N ARG A 323 4.45 30.55 -3.04
CA ARG A 323 5.27 30.75 -4.25
C ARG A 323 6.77 30.76 -3.92
N ARG A 324 7.19 31.42 -2.83
CA ARG A 324 8.60 31.39 -2.39
C ARG A 324 9.07 29.99 -2.04
N MET A 325 8.26 29.21 -1.32
CA MET A 325 8.59 27.82 -1.00
C MET A 325 8.69 26.94 -2.25
N GLU A 326 7.82 27.17 -3.24
CA GLU A 326 7.91 26.49 -4.52
C GLU A 326 9.17 26.86 -5.29
N GLU A 327 9.52 28.15 -5.35
CA GLU A 327 10.74 28.63 -6.01
C GLU A 327 11.99 28.05 -5.35
N GLU A 328 12.03 28.04 -4.01
CA GLU A 328 13.11 27.44 -3.24
C GLU A 328 13.23 25.93 -3.54
N LEU A 329 12.11 25.19 -3.57
CA LEU A 329 12.10 23.77 -3.90
C LEU A 329 12.62 23.52 -5.33
N ARG A 330 12.16 24.30 -6.30
CA ARG A 330 12.56 24.20 -7.72
C ARG A 330 14.03 24.57 -7.96
N SER A 331 14.58 25.50 -7.20
CA SER A 331 15.97 25.99 -7.34
C SER A 331 16.99 25.19 -6.57
N SER A 332 16.57 24.34 -5.62
CA SER A 332 17.48 23.52 -4.81
C SER A 332 18.21 22.48 -5.67
N GLU A 333 19.52 22.67 -5.85
CA GLU A 333 20.37 21.72 -6.58
C GLU A 333 20.37 20.32 -5.95
N LYS A 334 20.38 20.25 -4.61
CA LYS A 334 20.34 18.98 -3.86
C LYS A 334 19.06 18.22 -4.18
N GLU A 335 17.89 18.85 -4.01
CA GLU A 335 16.58 18.21 -4.24
C GLU A 335 16.41 17.76 -5.70
N ARG A 336 16.91 18.56 -6.63
CA ARG A 336 16.89 18.23 -8.07
C ARG A 336 17.80 17.05 -8.40
N ALA A 337 19.01 17.02 -7.85
CA ALA A 337 19.95 15.91 -8.07
C ALA A 337 19.41 14.59 -7.51
N GLU A 338 18.86 14.62 -6.30
CA GLU A 338 18.18 13.47 -5.71
C GLU A 338 17.00 13.01 -6.58
N HIS A 339 16.17 13.95 -7.04
CA HIS A 339 15.01 13.62 -7.86
C HIS A 339 15.40 13.02 -9.23
N VAL A 340 16.45 13.51 -9.89
CA VAL A 340 16.99 12.92 -11.13
C VAL A 340 17.43 11.47 -10.89
N MET A 341 18.11 11.21 -9.78
CA MET A 341 18.55 9.85 -9.39
C MET A 341 17.33 8.91 -9.23
N LEU A 342 16.26 9.36 -8.57
CA LEU A 342 15.04 8.55 -8.40
C LEU A 342 14.31 8.32 -9.72
N VAL A 343 14.27 9.31 -10.61
CA VAL A 343 13.72 9.16 -11.97
C VAL A 343 14.52 8.14 -12.77
N ASP A 344 15.84 8.19 -12.73
CA ASP A 344 16.70 7.23 -13.44
C ASP A 344 16.53 5.81 -12.88
N LEU A 345 16.42 5.67 -11.56
CA LEU A 345 16.15 4.39 -10.92
C LEU A 345 14.81 3.81 -11.39
N GLY A 346 13.74 4.62 -11.40
CA GLY A 346 12.42 4.20 -11.89
C GLY A 346 12.43 3.82 -13.38
N ARG A 347 13.16 4.57 -14.22
CA ARG A 347 13.35 4.24 -15.62
C ARG A 347 14.07 2.90 -15.81
N ASN A 348 15.09 2.64 -14.99
CA ASN A 348 15.83 1.37 -15.01
C ASN A 348 14.93 0.21 -14.57
N ASP A 349 14.17 0.37 -13.49
CA ASP A 349 13.26 -0.65 -12.97
C ASP A 349 12.17 -0.99 -14.02
N LEU A 350 11.51 0.00 -14.61
CA LEU A 350 10.52 -0.21 -15.68
C LEU A 350 11.15 -0.80 -16.93
N GLY A 351 12.39 -0.43 -17.27
CA GLY A 351 13.12 -0.96 -18.44
C GLY A 351 13.29 -2.48 -18.42
N ARG A 352 13.28 -3.10 -17.25
CA ARG A 352 13.40 -4.56 -17.08
C ARG A 352 12.17 -5.32 -17.57
N VAL A 353 10.99 -4.72 -17.58
CA VAL A 353 9.70 -5.39 -17.86
C VAL A 353 8.88 -4.74 -18.96
N CYS A 354 9.22 -3.54 -19.38
CA CYS A 354 8.52 -2.82 -20.43
C CYS A 354 9.02 -3.17 -21.84
N GLU A 355 8.19 -2.90 -22.84
CA GLU A 355 8.56 -2.92 -24.24
C GLU A 355 9.68 -1.93 -24.52
N THR A 356 10.68 -2.30 -25.31
CA THR A 356 11.79 -1.43 -25.67
C THR A 356 11.28 -0.12 -26.30
N GLY A 357 11.73 1.01 -25.78
CA GLY A 357 11.34 2.35 -26.24
C GLY A 357 9.97 2.83 -25.73
N SER A 358 9.26 2.05 -24.90
CA SER A 358 7.98 2.47 -24.32
C SER A 358 8.13 3.28 -23.03
N VAL A 359 9.26 3.15 -22.32
CA VAL A 359 9.50 3.89 -21.07
C VAL A 359 9.73 5.37 -21.37
N ARG A 360 8.89 6.22 -20.81
CA ARG A 360 8.91 7.68 -21.02
C ARG A 360 8.70 8.42 -19.71
N VAL A 361 9.43 9.51 -19.54
CA VAL A 361 9.13 10.50 -18.49
C VAL A 361 8.14 11.49 -19.10
N THR A 362 6.89 11.41 -18.67
CA THR A 362 5.79 12.24 -19.19
C THR A 362 5.67 13.57 -18.48
N GLU A 363 6.10 13.61 -17.21
CA GLU A 363 6.20 14.80 -16.38
C GLU A 363 7.52 14.73 -15.61
N LEU A 364 8.28 15.81 -15.60
CA LEU A 364 9.57 15.89 -14.93
C LEU A 364 9.59 17.08 -13.97
N MET A 365 9.81 16.80 -12.68
CA MET A 365 9.99 17.80 -11.61
C MET A 365 8.84 18.82 -11.55
N THR A 366 7.59 18.37 -11.67
CA THR A 366 6.43 19.22 -11.42
C THR A 366 6.24 19.39 -9.91
N VAL A 367 5.88 20.60 -9.48
CA VAL A 367 5.54 20.82 -8.06
C VAL A 367 4.07 20.52 -7.86
N GLU A 368 3.80 19.55 -6.97
CA GLU A 368 2.46 19.26 -6.50
C GLU A 368 2.25 19.80 -5.09
N ARG A 369 1.11 20.48 -4.92
CA ARG A 369 0.73 21.09 -3.65
C ARG A 369 -0.34 20.23 -2.98
N TYR A 370 -0.03 19.78 -1.79
CA TYR A 370 -0.95 19.07 -0.90
C TYR A 370 -1.43 20.01 0.22
N SER A 371 -2.25 19.53 1.13
CA SER A 371 -2.81 20.34 2.23
C SER A 371 -1.75 21.01 3.09
N HIS A 372 -0.67 20.32 3.44
CA HIS A 372 0.35 20.77 4.38
C HIS A 372 1.76 20.92 3.79
N VAL A 373 2.02 20.28 2.67
CA VAL A 373 3.33 20.23 2.03
C VAL A 373 3.22 20.37 0.51
N MET A 374 4.35 20.65 -0.14
CA MET A 374 4.52 20.55 -1.59
C MET A 374 5.75 19.68 -1.88
N HIS A 375 5.70 18.96 -3.00
CA HIS A 375 6.73 18.03 -3.42
C HIS A 375 7.13 18.25 -4.89
N LEU A 376 8.36 17.86 -5.23
CA LEU A 376 8.76 17.59 -6.61
C LEU A 376 8.26 16.19 -7.00
N VAL A 377 7.55 16.10 -8.09
CA VAL A 377 6.97 14.85 -8.59
C VAL A 377 7.33 14.69 -10.06
N SER A 378 7.65 13.46 -10.45
CA SER A 378 7.78 13.08 -11.86
C SER A 378 6.84 11.92 -12.16
N ASN A 379 6.44 11.78 -13.42
CA ASN A 379 5.62 10.67 -13.87
C ASN A 379 6.35 9.90 -14.96
N ILE A 380 6.57 8.61 -14.72
CA ILE A 380 7.21 7.69 -15.65
C ILE A 380 6.17 6.66 -16.07
N THR A 381 6.00 6.49 -17.36
CA THR A 381 5.08 5.52 -17.93
C THR A 381 5.83 4.50 -18.76
N GLY A 382 5.25 3.31 -18.91
CA GLY A 382 5.78 2.26 -19.77
C GLY A 382 4.67 1.31 -20.18
N ARG A 383 4.93 0.47 -21.16
CA ARG A 383 4.01 -0.58 -21.58
C ARG A 383 4.60 -1.95 -21.26
N LEU A 384 3.89 -2.75 -20.51
CA LEU A 384 4.31 -4.09 -20.11
C LEU A 384 4.59 -4.95 -21.35
N ARG A 385 5.76 -5.59 -21.39
CA ARG A 385 6.17 -6.46 -22.48
C ARG A 385 5.25 -7.69 -22.54
N ALA A 386 4.99 -8.20 -23.75
CA ALA A 386 4.26 -9.44 -23.92
C ALA A 386 4.94 -10.58 -23.15
N GLY A 387 4.17 -11.37 -22.41
CA GLY A 387 4.67 -12.45 -21.56
C GLY A 387 5.10 -12.02 -20.14
N CYS A 388 5.10 -10.72 -19.82
CA CYS A 388 5.25 -10.24 -18.45
C CYS A 388 3.87 -10.02 -17.81
N SER A 389 3.76 -10.36 -16.55
CA SER A 389 2.57 -10.16 -15.71
C SER A 389 2.67 -8.87 -14.87
N PRO A 390 1.57 -8.36 -14.28
CA PRO A 390 1.62 -7.28 -13.30
C PRO A 390 2.50 -7.61 -12.09
N MET A 391 2.59 -8.89 -11.71
CA MET A 391 3.48 -9.35 -10.65
C MET A 391 4.96 -9.15 -11.05
N ASP A 392 5.33 -9.37 -12.32
CA ASP A 392 6.70 -9.09 -12.80
C ASP A 392 7.02 -7.61 -12.76
N ALA A 393 6.02 -6.74 -13.00
CA ALA A 393 6.19 -5.29 -12.88
C ALA A 393 6.46 -4.89 -11.42
N LEU A 394 5.70 -5.44 -10.47
CA LEU A 394 5.95 -5.21 -9.04
C LEU A 394 7.34 -5.69 -8.62
N ARG A 395 7.73 -6.91 -9.01
CA ARG A 395 9.06 -7.49 -8.74
C ARG A 395 10.20 -6.62 -9.24
N ALA A 396 10.05 -6.05 -10.44
CA ALA A 396 11.08 -5.19 -11.04
C ALA A 396 11.33 -3.90 -10.26
N CYS A 397 10.29 -3.35 -9.62
CA CYS A 397 10.34 -2.10 -8.87
C CYS A 397 10.58 -2.29 -7.36
N PHE A 398 10.47 -3.52 -6.85
CA PHE A 398 10.48 -3.81 -5.42
C PHE A 398 11.90 -4.06 -4.87
N PRO A 399 12.21 -3.55 -3.65
CA PRO A 399 11.55 -2.43 -2.99
C PRO A 399 11.83 -1.10 -3.69
N ALA A 400 11.07 -0.05 -3.34
CA ALA A 400 11.27 1.26 -3.94
C ALA A 400 12.64 1.84 -3.61
N GLY A 401 13.22 2.59 -4.56
CA GLY A 401 14.49 3.27 -4.36
C GLY A 401 14.44 4.36 -3.30
N THR A 402 13.30 5.01 -3.15
CA THR A 402 13.04 6.07 -2.16
C THR A 402 13.09 5.58 -0.70
N VAL A 403 13.05 4.27 -0.47
CA VAL A 403 13.17 3.66 0.87
C VAL A 403 14.37 2.72 1.00
N THR A 404 15.21 2.63 -0.02
CA THR A 404 16.45 1.82 -0.02
C THR A 404 17.69 2.67 -0.22
N GLY A 405 17.94 3.12 -1.41
CA GLY A 405 19.08 3.95 -1.80
C GLY A 405 19.60 3.60 -3.18
N ALA A 406 20.77 4.12 -3.52
CA ALA A 406 21.37 3.96 -4.83
C ALA A 406 22.90 3.72 -4.74
N PRO A 407 23.45 2.66 -5.38
CA PRO A 407 22.78 1.56 -6.08
C PRO A 407 21.95 0.68 -5.13
N LYS A 408 20.75 0.25 -5.59
CA LYS A 408 19.71 -0.38 -4.75
C LYS A 408 20.23 -1.56 -3.93
N ILE A 409 20.84 -2.56 -4.57
CA ILE A 409 21.27 -3.80 -3.89
C ILE A 409 22.32 -3.51 -2.82
N ARG A 410 23.32 -2.70 -3.15
CA ARG A 410 24.38 -2.35 -2.19
C ARG A 410 23.83 -1.54 -1.01
N ALA A 411 22.91 -0.62 -1.27
CA ALA A 411 22.23 0.11 -0.21
C ALA A 411 21.46 -0.83 0.73
N MET A 412 20.77 -1.85 0.19
CA MET A 412 20.04 -2.84 0.99
C MET A 412 20.96 -3.72 1.85
N GLU A 413 22.14 -4.08 1.33
CA GLU A 413 23.18 -4.79 2.13
C GLU A 413 23.62 -3.94 3.32
N ILE A 414 23.89 -2.65 3.09
CA ILE A 414 24.29 -1.69 4.14
C ILE A 414 23.16 -1.47 5.15
N ILE A 415 21.92 -1.37 4.70
CA ILE A 415 20.74 -1.29 5.58
C ILE A 415 20.72 -2.49 6.54
N ALA A 416 20.85 -3.71 6.03
CA ALA A 416 20.83 -4.91 6.86
C ALA A 416 21.98 -4.93 7.88
N GLU A 417 23.16 -4.42 7.52
CA GLU A 417 24.32 -4.30 8.42
C GLU A 417 24.08 -3.26 9.53
N LEU A 418 23.51 -2.09 9.16
CA LEU A 418 23.39 -0.96 10.07
C LEU A 418 22.15 -1.07 10.98
N GLU A 419 20.99 -1.44 10.44
CA GLU A 419 19.74 -1.53 11.21
C GLU A 419 19.68 -2.79 12.09
N ARG A 420 20.29 -3.90 11.68
CA ARG A 420 20.41 -5.17 12.43
C ARG A 420 19.08 -5.85 12.77
N GLU A 421 17.98 -5.31 12.33
CA GLU A 421 16.61 -5.82 12.54
C GLU A 421 15.85 -5.87 11.21
N ARG A 422 14.91 -6.79 11.09
CA ARG A 422 13.98 -6.82 9.97
C ARG A 422 13.04 -5.63 10.00
N ARG A 423 12.76 -5.06 8.83
CA ARG A 423 11.81 -3.95 8.66
C ARG A 423 10.35 -4.42 8.69
N GLY A 424 10.09 -5.67 8.30
CA GLY A 424 8.75 -6.21 8.16
C GLY A 424 7.94 -5.49 7.10
N VAL A 425 6.78 -4.95 7.46
CA VAL A 425 5.89 -4.23 6.53
C VAL A 425 6.49 -2.94 6.01
N TYR A 426 7.25 -2.22 6.84
CA TYR A 426 7.83 -0.92 6.48
C TYR A 426 8.75 -1.03 5.25
N ALA A 427 8.66 -0.04 4.35
CA ALA A 427 9.40 0.01 3.08
C ALA A 427 9.04 -1.11 2.08
N GLY A 428 8.04 -1.91 2.37
CA GLY A 428 7.45 -2.87 1.46
C GLY A 428 6.41 -2.25 0.53
N ALA A 429 5.49 -3.06 0.03
CA ALA A 429 4.38 -2.65 -0.83
C ALA A 429 3.03 -3.02 -0.20
N ILE A 430 2.06 -2.10 -0.26
CA ILE A 430 0.67 -2.35 0.15
C ILE A 430 -0.25 -1.98 -1.00
N GLY A 431 -1.27 -2.80 -1.25
CA GLY A 431 -2.23 -2.52 -2.31
C GLY A 431 -3.02 -3.74 -2.73
N TYR A 432 -3.39 -3.78 -4.00
CA TYR A 432 -4.18 -4.87 -4.55
C TYR A 432 -3.65 -5.42 -5.86
N LEU A 433 -3.97 -6.71 -6.09
CA LEU A 433 -3.86 -7.42 -7.36
C LEU A 433 -5.28 -7.84 -7.76
N SER A 434 -5.82 -7.22 -8.80
CA SER A 434 -7.19 -7.43 -9.24
C SER A 434 -7.36 -8.72 -10.03
N PHE A 435 -8.57 -9.31 -9.98
CA PHE A 435 -8.94 -10.40 -10.90
C PHE A 435 -8.96 -9.96 -12.37
N THR A 436 -9.06 -8.66 -12.66
CA THR A 436 -8.92 -8.14 -14.05
C THR A 436 -7.48 -8.17 -14.55
N GLY A 437 -6.51 -8.43 -13.68
CA GLY A 437 -5.08 -8.35 -13.96
C GLY A 437 -4.50 -6.95 -13.77
N ASP A 438 -5.23 -6.03 -13.18
CA ASP A 438 -4.71 -4.73 -12.79
C ASP A 438 -4.02 -4.82 -11.42
N LEU A 439 -3.07 -3.92 -11.18
CA LEU A 439 -2.32 -3.83 -9.93
C LEU A 439 -2.21 -2.36 -9.53
N ASP A 440 -2.38 -2.09 -8.25
CA ASP A 440 -2.12 -0.77 -7.68
C ASP A 440 -1.51 -0.93 -6.30
N THR A 441 -0.29 -0.40 -6.13
CA THR A 441 0.48 -0.54 -4.90
C THR A 441 1.16 0.76 -4.53
N CYS A 442 1.14 1.07 -3.25
CA CYS A 442 1.94 2.14 -2.64
C CYS A 442 3.14 1.56 -1.87
N ILE A 443 4.10 2.41 -1.58
CA ILE A 443 5.20 2.10 -0.67
C ILE A 443 4.64 2.10 0.76
N ALA A 444 4.98 1.10 1.57
CA ALA A 444 4.55 1.00 2.96
C ALA A 444 5.35 1.97 3.85
N ILE A 445 5.03 3.26 3.74
CA ILE A 445 5.53 4.34 4.58
C ILE A 445 4.36 5.05 5.26
N ARG A 446 4.59 5.83 6.29
CA ARG A 446 3.50 6.40 7.09
C ARG A 446 2.51 5.31 7.55
N THR A 447 3.07 4.18 7.97
CA THR A 447 2.37 2.94 8.28
C THR A 447 2.62 2.55 9.72
N MET A 448 1.57 2.11 10.38
CA MET A 448 1.59 1.54 11.73
C MET A 448 1.22 0.06 11.62
N VAL A 449 1.95 -0.77 12.32
CA VAL A 449 1.65 -2.19 12.52
C VAL A 449 1.26 -2.38 13.98
N VAL A 450 0.06 -2.90 14.22
CA VAL A 450 -0.43 -3.21 15.56
C VAL A 450 -0.48 -4.72 15.74
N LYS A 451 0.29 -5.22 16.69
CA LYS A 451 0.35 -6.65 17.03
C LYS A 451 0.65 -6.83 18.52
N ASP A 452 0.01 -7.80 19.14
CA ASP A 452 0.27 -8.20 20.54
C ASP A 452 0.23 -7.02 21.55
N GLY A 453 -0.70 -6.07 21.34
CA GLY A 453 -0.85 -4.89 22.20
C GLY A 453 0.23 -3.82 21.99
N LEU A 454 1.03 -3.91 20.94
CA LEU A 454 2.05 -2.95 20.59
C LEU A 454 1.74 -2.30 19.24
N ALA A 455 1.86 -0.99 19.18
CA ALA A 455 1.85 -0.19 17.95
C ALA A 455 3.29 0.12 17.55
N THR A 456 3.66 -0.23 16.32
CA THR A 456 5.00 -0.02 15.76
C THR A 456 4.93 0.86 14.53
N VAL A 457 5.76 1.89 14.50
CA VAL A 457 5.92 2.83 13.38
C VAL A 457 7.40 2.87 12.99
N GLN A 458 7.68 2.91 11.69
CA GLN A 458 9.05 3.09 11.20
C GLN A 458 9.12 4.30 10.26
N ALA A 459 10.26 4.97 10.28
CA ALA A 459 10.55 6.08 9.39
C ALA A 459 12.06 6.18 9.13
N ALA A 460 12.45 6.47 7.89
CA ALA A 460 13.85 6.61 7.49
C ALA A 460 14.20 8.05 7.12
N ALA A 461 15.49 8.35 7.26
CA ALA A 461 16.12 9.52 6.66
C ALA A 461 17.10 9.08 5.56
N GLY A 462 17.20 9.89 4.51
CA GLY A 462 18.08 9.65 3.37
C GLY A 462 19.50 10.18 3.63
N ILE A 463 20.42 9.28 3.95
CA ILE A 463 21.81 9.64 4.26
C ILE A 463 22.60 9.86 2.98
N VAL A 464 23.19 11.05 2.86
CA VAL A 464 24.11 11.48 1.81
C VAL A 464 25.42 12.00 2.44
N ALA A 465 26.41 12.33 1.63
CA ALA A 465 27.73 12.76 2.13
C ALA A 465 27.66 13.95 3.11
N ASP A 466 26.76 14.90 2.85
CA ASP A 466 26.59 16.12 3.66
C ASP A 466 25.60 15.96 4.81
N SER A 467 25.03 14.77 5.03
CA SER A 467 24.07 14.51 6.10
C SER A 467 24.66 14.82 7.48
N VAL A 468 23.85 15.48 8.31
CA VAL A 468 24.18 15.80 9.71
C VAL A 468 23.41 14.86 10.63
N PRO A 469 24.05 14.02 11.43
CA PRO A 469 23.40 12.97 12.23
C PRO A 469 22.25 13.45 13.10
N SER A 470 22.35 14.67 13.69
CA SER A 470 21.30 15.24 14.53
C SER A 470 20.06 15.66 13.73
N GLU A 471 20.23 16.11 12.49
CA GLU A 471 19.13 16.51 11.62
C GLU A 471 18.39 15.26 11.12
N GLU A 472 19.13 14.23 10.70
CA GLU A 472 18.56 12.96 10.24
C GLU A 472 17.81 12.23 11.36
N PHE A 473 18.33 12.29 12.59
CA PHE A 473 17.65 11.77 13.77
C PHE A 473 16.32 12.46 14.03
N LEU A 474 16.27 13.79 13.88
CA LEU A 474 15.06 14.57 14.03
C LEU A 474 14.08 14.30 12.87
N GLU A 475 14.59 14.14 11.64
CA GLU A 475 13.77 13.88 10.47
C GLU A 475 12.98 12.57 10.61
N THR A 476 13.60 11.48 11.07
CA THR A 476 12.88 10.21 11.30
C THR A 476 11.75 10.38 12.31
N ARG A 477 11.95 11.17 13.38
CA ARG A 477 10.90 11.46 14.36
C ARG A 477 9.77 12.30 13.76
N ASN A 478 10.11 13.32 12.99
CA ASN A 478 9.13 14.17 12.32
C ASN A 478 8.27 13.37 11.33
N LYS A 479 8.87 12.42 10.61
CA LYS A 479 8.16 11.52 9.68
C LYS A 479 7.21 10.56 10.40
N ALA A 480 7.48 10.19 11.63
CA ALA A 480 6.62 9.33 12.46
C ALA A 480 5.50 10.11 13.19
N SER A 481 5.61 11.44 13.30
CA SER A 481 4.81 12.26 14.22
C SER A 481 3.30 12.12 14.04
N ALA A 482 2.77 12.15 12.82
CA ALA A 482 1.34 12.06 12.56
C ALA A 482 0.73 10.73 13.06
N LEU A 483 1.47 9.62 12.92
CA LEU A 483 1.06 8.30 13.42
C LEU A 483 1.07 8.25 14.94
N LEU A 484 2.11 8.81 15.56
CA LEU A 484 2.22 8.88 17.03
C LEU A 484 1.16 9.80 17.62
N GLN A 485 0.82 10.91 16.96
CA GLN A 485 -0.28 11.80 17.37
C GLN A 485 -1.65 11.11 17.24
N ALA A 486 -1.89 10.38 16.14
CA ALA A 486 -3.12 9.63 15.95
C ALA A 486 -3.30 8.56 17.04
N LEU A 487 -2.22 7.88 17.43
CA LEU A 487 -2.24 6.91 18.52
C LEU A 487 -2.58 7.60 19.85
N ALA A 488 -1.87 8.66 20.19
CA ALA A 488 -2.11 9.40 21.45
C ALA A 488 -3.51 10.03 21.54
N GLY A 489 -4.10 10.40 20.40
CA GLY A 489 -5.46 10.94 20.35
C GLY A 489 -6.55 9.88 20.48
N ALA A 490 -6.23 8.61 20.19
CA ALA A 490 -7.15 7.49 20.32
C ALA A 490 -7.20 6.91 21.74
N GLU A 491 -6.11 7.04 22.50
CA GLU A 491 -6.04 6.65 23.92
C GLU A 491 -6.91 7.57 24.79
#